data_66bc746b4a952ab5443011c7578fe483
#
_entry.id   66bc746b4a952ab5443011c7578fe483
#
_cell.length_a   1.000
_cell.length_b   1.000
_cell.length_c   1.000
_cell.angle_alpha   90.00
_cell.angle_beta   90.00
_cell.angle_gamma   90.00
#
_symmetry.space_group_name_H-M   'P 1'
#
loop_
_entity.id
_entity.type
_entity.pdbx_description
1 polymer ?
#
loop_
_entity_poly.entity_id
_entity_poly.type
_entity_poly.pdbx_seq_one_letter_code
_entity_poly.pdbx_strand_id
1 'polypeptide(L)'
;MRTNFLLTALASMIAVHPVIAGAQGYPFSQRGSVSQTVAFTTITVTYGRPVARGRALFGQLVPWDSIWHPGADSATRIVFDHDLVVEGHPLKAGEYSLWLIPRERAAWTVIVSNAAHTFHKPYPGAEHDVLRFDVTPEPSSHMETLAIYFPIVLRDEATMRIHWGERAVPIRLTAPYRPG
;
A
#
# COMPACT_ATOMS: atom_id res chain seq x y z
N MET A 1 66.86 -36.58 47.68
CA MET A 1 65.60 -35.80 47.76
C MET A 1 65.31 -35.18 46.40
N ARG A 2 64.35 -35.69 45.62
CA ARG A 2 63.98 -35.15 44.33
C ARG A 2 62.55 -34.61 44.47
N THR A 3 62.39 -33.31 44.44
CA THR A 3 61.10 -32.61 44.57
C THR A 3 60.50 -32.45 43.20
N ASN A 4 59.36 -33.16 42.90
CA ASN A 4 58.61 -33.04 41.67
C ASN A 4 57.57 -31.87 41.81
N PHE A 5 57.74 -30.84 40.99
CA PHE A 5 56.75 -29.79 40.82
C PHE A 5 55.73 -30.23 39.75
N LEU A 6 54.51 -30.45 40.16
CA LEU A 6 53.38 -30.62 39.25
C LEU A 6 52.86 -29.26 38.84
N LEU A 7 53.03 -28.91 37.55
CA LEU A 7 52.34 -27.75 36.96
C LEU A 7 50.94 -28.17 36.55
N THR A 8 49.96 -27.63 37.23
CA THR A 8 48.53 -27.77 36.85
C THR A 8 48.19 -26.67 35.84
N ALA A 9 48.01 -27.04 34.58
CA ALA A 9 47.54 -26.15 33.52
C ALA A 9 46.01 -25.99 33.64
N LEU A 10 45.55 -24.78 33.96
CA LEU A 10 44.13 -24.43 33.99
C LEU A 10 43.69 -24.04 32.57
N ALA A 11 42.97 -24.93 31.87
CA ALA A 11 42.40 -24.66 30.56
C ALA A 11 41.11 -23.85 30.74
N SER A 12 41.14 -22.55 30.44
CA SER A 12 39.92 -21.71 30.38
C SER A 12 39.13 -22.03 29.10
N MET A 13 38.04 -22.74 29.26
CA MET A 13 37.06 -22.91 28.17
C MET A 13 36.31 -21.58 27.96
N ILE A 14 36.59 -20.90 26.87
CA ILE A 14 35.78 -19.78 26.37
C ILE A 14 34.52 -20.35 25.77
N ALA A 15 33.40 -20.22 26.48
CA ALA A 15 32.09 -20.58 25.94
C ALA A 15 31.67 -19.54 24.87
N VAL A 16 31.81 -19.90 23.62
CA VAL A 16 31.24 -19.12 22.49
C VAL A 16 29.74 -19.34 22.50
N HIS A 17 29.01 -18.35 23.01
CA HIS A 17 27.55 -18.34 22.90
C HIS A 17 27.20 -17.96 21.45
N PRO A 18 26.41 -18.75 20.72
CA PRO A 18 25.90 -18.33 19.42
C PRO A 18 24.97 -17.13 19.64
N VAL A 19 25.34 -15.98 19.09
CA VAL A 19 24.43 -14.85 18.93
C VAL A 19 23.37 -15.32 17.93
N ILE A 20 22.19 -15.69 18.43
CA ILE A 20 21.04 -15.90 17.58
C ILE A 20 20.69 -14.49 17.07
N ALA A 21 21.21 -14.13 15.90
CA ALA A 21 20.70 -12.99 15.15
C ALA A 21 19.21 -13.28 14.94
N GLY A 22 18.37 -12.53 15.65
CA GLY A 22 16.92 -12.62 15.48
C GLY A 22 16.64 -12.47 14.00
N ALA A 23 16.13 -13.50 13.36
CA ALA A 23 15.71 -13.44 11.99
C ALA A 23 14.62 -12.37 11.91
N GLN A 24 14.97 -11.15 11.48
CA GLN A 24 13.99 -10.16 11.07
C GLN A 24 13.27 -10.78 9.89
N GLY A 25 12.07 -11.35 10.16
CA GLY A 25 11.25 -11.95 9.12
C GLY A 25 10.94 -10.89 8.08
N TYR A 26 11.11 -11.20 6.81
CA TYR A 26 10.66 -10.35 5.72
C TYR A 26 9.16 -10.08 5.87
N PRO A 27 8.69 -8.86 5.55
CA PRO A 27 7.26 -8.57 5.54
C PRO A 27 6.52 -9.60 4.68
N PHE A 28 5.40 -10.11 5.18
CA PHE A 28 4.61 -11.12 4.50
C PHE A 28 4.05 -10.62 3.15
N SER A 29 3.76 -9.33 3.08
CA SER A 29 3.38 -8.62 1.86
C SER A 29 4.50 -7.68 1.45
N GLN A 30 5.08 -7.90 0.28
CA GLN A 30 6.15 -7.05 -0.21
C GLN A 30 5.61 -5.67 -0.62
N ARG A 31 6.42 -4.65 -0.50
CA ARG A 31 6.04 -3.31 -0.96
C ARG A 31 6.21 -3.20 -2.48
N GLY A 32 5.31 -2.45 -3.09
CA GLY A 32 5.39 -2.06 -4.48
C GLY A 32 5.21 -0.56 -4.63
N SER A 33 5.66 -0.05 -5.76
CA SER A 33 5.43 1.33 -6.17
C SER A 33 5.15 1.37 -7.66
N VAL A 34 4.29 2.30 -8.06
CA VAL A 34 4.06 2.64 -9.46
C VAL A 34 4.12 4.16 -9.59
N SER A 35 4.76 4.65 -10.63
CA SER A 35 4.81 6.07 -10.95
C SER A 35 4.36 6.28 -12.39
N GLN A 36 3.54 7.32 -12.61
CA GLN A 36 3.03 7.69 -13.92
C GLN A 36 3.05 9.22 -14.05
N THR A 37 3.60 9.71 -15.15
CA THR A 37 3.51 11.12 -15.52
C THR A 37 2.28 11.33 -16.42
N VAL A 38 1.45 12.30 -16.06
CA VAL A 38 0.27 12.73 -16.86
C VAL A 38 0.39 14.23 -17.04
N ALA A 39 0.46 14.71 -18.27
CA ALA A 39 0.89 16.06 -18.63
C ALA A 39 2.24 16.39 -17.95
N PHE A 40 2.27 17.32 -17.00
CA PHE A 40 3.47 17.67 -16.23
C PHE A 40 3.44 17.16 -14.79
N THR A 41 2.42 16.37 -14.42
CA THR A 41 2.22 15.89 -13.06
C THR A 41 2.76 14.47 -12.93
N THR A 42 3.65 14.26 -12.00
CA THR A 42 4.10 12.92 -11.59
C THR A 42 3.23 12.41 -10.45
N ILE A 43 2.60 11.25 -10.67
CA ILE A 43 1.76 10.56 -9.70
C ILE A 43 2.49 9.30 -9.26
N THR A 44 2.77 9.16 -7.97
CA THR A 44 3.44 7.97 -7.42
C THR A 44 2.56 7.33 -6.35
N VAL A 45 2.33 6.03 -6.49
CA VAL A 45 1.60 5.24 -5.49
C VAL A 45 2.53 4.20 -4.89
N THR A 46 2.60 4.16 -3.56
CA THR A 46 3.40 3.18 -2.81
C THR A 46 2.48 2.40 -1.87
N TYR A 47 2.55 1.08 -1.92
CA TYR A 47 1.61 0.21 -1.20
C TYR A 47 2.23 -1.13 -0.85
N GLY A 48 1.69 -1.81 0.17
CA GLY A 48 1.96 -3.23 0.41
C GLY A 48 1.11 -4.08 -0.54
N ARG A 49 1.67 -5.19 -1.03
CA ARG A 49 1.04 -6.06 -2.05
C ARG A 49 0.62 -7.40 -1.44
N PRO A 50 -0.56 -7.49 -0.81
CA PRO A 50 -1.05 -8.77 -0.30
C PRO A 50 -1.38 -9.73 -1.44
N VAL A 51 -1.19 -11.03 -1.17
CA VAL A 51 -1.46 -12.15 -2.07
C VAL A 51 -2.73 -12.86 -1.62
N ALA A 52 -3.62 -13.20 -2.52
CA ALA A 52 -4.92 -13.82 -2.22
C ALA A 52 -4.75 -15.22 -1.58
N ARG A 53 -3.91 -16.06 -2.12
CA ARG A 53 -3.61 -17.43 -1.62
C ARG A 53 -4.86 -18.28 -1.48
N GLY A 54 -5.71 -18.24 -2.48
CA GLY A 54 -6.95 -19.02 -2.50
C GLY A 54 -8.02 -18.55 -1.49
N ARG A 55 -7.81 -17.45 -0.79
CA ARG A 55 -8.80 -16.92 0.17
C ARG A 55 -9.89 -16.15 -0.56
N ALA A 56 -11.12 -16.26 -0.06
CA ALA A 56 -12.19 -15.36 -0.47
C ALA A 56 -11.85 -13.94 0.02
N LEU A 57 -11.76 -12.99 -0.90
CA LEU A 57 -11.28 -11.65 -0.62
C LEU A 57 -12.39 -10.75 -0.07
N PHE A 58 -13.27 -10.29 -0.93
CA PHE A 58 -14.31 -9.34 -0.57
C PHE A 58 -15.51 -10.08 0.06
N GLY A 59 -16.00 -9.54 1.17
CA GLY A 59 -17.02 -10.16 2.01
C GLY A 59 -16.46 -11.13 3.07
N GLN A 60 -15.16 -11.48 2.98
CA GLN A 60 -14.48 -12.36 3.94
C GLN A 60 -13.23 -11.66 4.50
N LEU A 61 -12.11 -11.71 3.76
CA LEU A 61 -10.85 -11.09 4.19
C LEU A 61 -10.98 -9.56 4.29
N VAL A 62 -11.70 -8.97 3.37
CA VAL A 62 -12.09 -7.55 3.34
C VAL A 62 -13.61 -7.51 3.50
N PRO A 63 -14.13 -7.24 4.72
CA PRO A 63 -15.55 -7.23 4.98
C PRO A 63 -16.27 -6.15 4.16
N TRP A 64 -17.50 -6.43 3.72
CA TRP A 64 -18.36 -5.43 3.13
C TRP A 64 -18.68 -4.30 4.11
N ASP A 65 -18.90 -3.11 3.58
CA ASP A 65 -19.29 -1.90 4.33
C ASP A 65 -18.27 -1.46 5.41
N SER A 66 -17.05 -2.00 5.36
CA SER A 66 -15.96 -1.67 6.29
C SER A 66 -14.87 -0.87 5.60
N ILE A 67 -14.28 0.08 6.33
CA ILE A 67 -13.15 0.85 5.81
C ILE A 67 -11.93 -0.05 5.70
N TRP A 68 -11.32 -0.06 4.52
CA TRP A 68 -10.13 -0.84 4.17
C TRP A 68 -9.16 0.01 3.36
N HIS A 69 -7.86 -0.03 3.67
CA HIS A 69 -6.88 0.50 2.75
C HIS A 69 -6.47 -0.59 1.74
N PRO A 70 -6.36 -0.27 0.44
CA PRO A 70 -6.01 -1.26 -0.58
C PRO A 70 -4.52 -1.60 -0.55
N GLY A 71 -4.13 -2.42 0.42
CA GLY A 71 -2.74 -2.73 0.65
C GLY A 71 -2.51 -3.62 1.87
N ALA A 72 -1.28 -3.57 2.38
CA ALA A 72 -0.85 -4.24 3.61
C ALA A 72 0.17 -3.38 4.36
N ASP A 73 0.28 -3.56 5.67
CA ASP A 73 1.17 -2.84 6.59
C ASP A 73 0.87 -1.33 6.62
N SER A 74 1.77 -0.47 6.15
CA SER A 74 1.49 0.96 6.03
C SER A 74 0.38 1.22 5.01
N ALA A 75 -0.49 2.18 5.28
CA ALA A 75 -1.55 2.56 4.35
C ALA A 75 -1.00 2.87 2.95
N THR A 76 -1.78 2.59 1.95
CA THR A 76 -1.46 2.93 0.56
C THR A 76 -1.37 4.42 0.43
N ARG A 77 -0.22 4.90 -0.03
CA ARG A 77 0.09 6.32 -0.16
C ARG A 77 0.14 6.71 -1.63
N ILE A 78 -0.51 7.82 -1.96
CA ILE A 78 -0.42 8.49 -3.26
C ILE A 78 0.21 9.87 -3.08
N VAL A 79 1.12 10.21 -3.98
CA VAL A 79 1.82 11.51 -4.01
C VAL A 79 1.70 12.07 -5.42
N PHE A 80 1.43 13.35 -5.53
CA PHE A 80 1.50 14.07 -6.80
C PHE A 80 2.03 15.50 -6.62
N ASP A 81 2.85 15.92 -7.56
CA ASP A 81 3.65 17.16 -7.49
C ASP A 81 2.92 18.42 -7.98
N HIS A 82 1.78 18.25 -8.65
CA HIS A 82 0.90 19.33 -9.10
C HIS A 82 -0.56 19.01 -8.79
N ASP A 83 -1.42 20.02 -8.74
CA ASP A 83 -2.86 19.84 -8.51
C ASP A 83 -3.48 18.89 -9.54
N LEU A 84 -4.35 18.01 -9.08
CA LEU A 84 -5.08 17.06 -9.91
C LEU A 84 -6.59 17.27 -9.76
N VAL A 85 -7.33 16.70 -10.71
CA VAL A 85 -8.76 16.45 -10.58
C VAL A 85 -8.97 14.94 -10.50
N VAL A 86 -9.55 14.46 -9.42
CA VAL A 86 -9.80 13.04 -9.14
C VAL A 86 -11.30 12.80 -9.22
N GLU A 87 -11.77 12.01 -10.19
CA GLU A 87 -13.22 11.77 -10.45
C GLU A 87 -14.05 13.07 -10.52
N GLY A 88 -13.50 14.13 -11.13
CA GLY A 88 -14.16 15.43 -11.26
C GLY A 88 -13.96 16.37 -10.06
N HIS A 89 -13.29 15.94 -9.01
CA HIS A 89 -13.05 16.73 -7.80
C HIS A 89 -11.62 17.27 -7.76
N PRO A 90 -11.42 18.57 -7.60
CA PRO A 90 -10.08 19.15 -7.50
C PRO A 90 -9.38 18.71 -6.20
N LEU A 91 -8.13 18.34 -6.31
CA LEU A 91 -7.28 17.91 -5.21
C LEU A 91 -5.91 18.60 -5.34
N LYS A 92 -5.43 19.18 -4.27
CA LYS A 92 -4.15 19.90 -4.24
C LYS A 92 -2.97 18.93 -4.33
N ALA A 93 -1.86 19.40 -4.90
CA ALA A 93 -0.59 18.70 -4.84
C ALA A 93 -0.25 18.33 -3.39
N GLY A 94 0.32 17.14 -3.21
CA GLY A 94 0.63 16.66 -1.86
C GLY A 94 0.72 15.16 -1.74
N GLU A 95 0.70 14.71 -0.49
CA GLU A 95 0.74 13.31 -0.10
C GLU A 95 -0.54 12.93 0.62
N TYR A 96 -1.11 11.79 0.27
CA TYR A 96 -2.37 11.31 0.81
C TYR A 96 -2.33 9.80 1.04
N SER A 97 -3.13 9.31 1.97
CA SER A 97 -3.45 7.88 2.05
C SER A 97 -4.78 7.57 1.38
N LEU A 98 -4.87 6.37 0.78
CA LEU A 98 -6.07 5.88 0.09
C LEU A 98 -6.78 4.82 0.93
N TRP A 99 -8.09 4.96 1.03
CA TRP A 99 -8.98 4.04 1.72
C TRP A 99 -10.22 3.78 0.88
N LEU A 100 -10.83 2.61 1.06
CA LEU A 100 -12.05 2.21 0.36
C LEU A 100 -13.07 1.68 1.35
N ILE A 101 -14.35 1.79 0.98
CA ILE A 101 -15.44 1.06 1.61
C ILE A 101 -16.04 0.17 0.53
N PRO A 102 -15.66 -1.11 0.47
CA PRO A 102 -16.22 -2.06 -0.47
C PRO A 102 -17.70 -2.34 -0.16
N ARG A 103 -18.52 -2.49 -1.20
CA ARG A 103 -19.93 -2.88 -1.09
C ARG A 103 -20.24 -4.05 -2.01
N GLU A 104 -21.12 -4.93 -1.59
CA GLU A 104 -21.43 -6.14 -2.36
C GLU A 104 -22.12 -5.81 -3.69
N ARG A 105 -23.08 -4.89 -3.67
CA ARG A 105 -23.99 -4.61 -4.80
C ARG A 105 -24.12 -3.14 -5.16
N ALA A 106 -23.28 -2.29 -4.61
CA ALA A 106 -23.29 -0.86 -4.85
C ALA A 106 -21.89 -0.35 -5.21
N ALA A 107 -21.82 0.90 -5.65
CA ALA A 107 -20.55 1.59 -5.84
C ALA A 107 -19.73 1.61 -4.54
N TRP A 108 -18.43 1.50 -4.65
CA TRP A 108 -17.50 1.56 -3.54
C TRP A 108 -17.10 2.99 -3.27
N THR A 109 -17.07 3.41 -2.01
CA THR A 109 -16.55 4.72 -1.67
C THR A 109 -15.02 4.68 -1.62
N VAL A 110 -14.39 5.59 -2.35
CA VAL A 110 -12.95 5.88 -2.23
C VAL A 110 -12.80 7.09 -1.32
N ILE A 111 -11.84 7.01 -0.42
CA ILE A 111 -11.52 8.06 0.54
C ILE A 111 -10.06 8.46 0.33
N VAL A 112 -9.81 9.74 0.16
CA VAL A 112 -8.48 10.35 0.15
C VAL A 112 -8.31 11.09 1.46
N SER A 113 -7.29 10.71 2.23
CA SER A 113 -7.03 11.28 3.55
C SER A 113 -5.69 11.99 3.59
N ASN A 114 -5.61 13.16 4.25
CA ASN A 114 -4.36 13.90 4.43
C ASN A 114 -3.42 13.28 5.49
N ALA A 115 -3.88 12.26 6.22
CA ALA A 115 -3.02 11.43 7.07
C ALA A 115 -2.19 10.45 6.22
N ALA A 116 -1.23 10.97 5.45
CA ALA A 116 -0.47 10.22 4.45
C ALA A 116 0.42 9.12 5.05
N HIS A 117 0.96 9.35 6.25
CA HIS A 117 1.90 8.45 6.93
C HIS A 117 1.23 7.73 8.10
N THR A 118 0.33 6.80 7.80
CA THR A 118 -0.39 6.03 8.79
C THR A 118 -0.25 4.53 8.56
N PHE A 119 -0.48 3.74 9.61
CA PHE A 119 -0.53 2.29 9.50
C PHE A 119 -1.94 1.85 9.06
N HIS A 120 -2.11 0.57 8.68
CA HIS A 120 -3.39 0.09 8.16
C HIS A 120 -4.54 0.13 9.17
N LYS A 121 -4.24 0.22 10.43
CA LYS A 121 -5.23 0.30 11.52
C LYS A 121 -4.66 1.10 12.70
N PRO A 122 -5.50 1.92 13.34
CA PRO A 122 -6.86 2.26 12.95
C PRO A 122 -6.88 3.19 11.72
N TYR A 123 -8.04 3.30 11.05
CA TYR A 123 -8.30 4.40 10.11
C TYR A 123 -8.14 5.73 10.84
N PRO A 124 -7.49 6.74 10.24
CA PRO A 124 -7.11 7.97 10.94
C PRO A 124 -8.28 8.85 11.39
N GLY A 125 -9.47 8.65 10.84
CA GLY A 125 -10.66 9.41 11.17
C GLY A 125 -11.16 10.28 10.01
N ALA A 126 -12.46 10.58 10.03
CA ALA A 126 -13.12 11.34 8.97
C ALA A 126 -12.67 12.83 8.95
N GLU A 127 -12.11 13.32 10.03
CA GLU A 127 -11.51 14.66 10.15
C GLU A 127 -10.28 14.83 9.25
N HIS A 128 -9.66 13.73 8.82
CA HIS A 128 -8.54 13.73 7.90
C HIS A 128 -8.97 13.53 6.43
N ASP A 129 -10.24 13.31 6.16
CA ASP A 129 -10.72 13.12 4.79
C ASP A 129 -10.75 14.44 4.04
N VAL A 130 -10.04 14.46 2.94
CA VAL A 130 -10.05 15.63 2.04
C VAL A 130 -10.96 15.40 0.84
N LEU A 131 -11.28 14.14 0.54
CA LEU A 131 -12.19 13.80 -0.56
C LEU A 131 -12.81 12.42 -0.32
N ARG A 132 -14.11 12.31 -0.61
CA ARG A 132 -14.85 11.04 -0.74
C ARG A 132 -15.64 11.06 -2.03
N PHE A 133 -15.61 9.96 -2.76
CA PHE A 133 -16.38 9.78 -3.99
C PHE A 133 -16.69 8.30 -4.19
N ASP A 134 -17.71 8.02 -4.97
CA ASP A 134 -18.13 6.65 -5.26
C ASP A 134 -17.66 6.23 -6.66
N VAL A 135 -17.17 4.99 -6.75
CA VAL A 135 -16.72 4.35 -7.98
C VAL A 135 -17.36 2.98 -8.11
N THR A 136 -17.87 2.63 -9.26
CA THR A 136 -18.36 1.28 -9.54
C THR A 136 -17.18 0.36 -9.86
N PRO A 137 -16.94 -0.68 -9.05
CA PRO A 137 -15.90 -1.66 -9.36
C PRO A 137 -16.27 -2.44 -10.62
N GLU A 138 -15.28 -2.75 -11.44
CA GLU A 138 -15.42 -3.53 -12.66
C GLU A 138 -15.07 -5.00 -12.38
N PRO A 139 -15.82 -5.97 -12.98
CA PRO A 139 -15.35 -7.34 -13.08
C PRO A 139 -14.02 -7.38 -13.85
N SER A 140 -13.10 -8.21 -13.42
CA SER A 140 -11.79 -8.35 -14.07
C SER A 140 -11.30 -9.80 -13.98
N SER A 141 -10.25 -10.14 -14.76
CA SER A 141 -9.56 -11.40 -14.60
C SER A 141 -8.95 -11.50 -13.20
N HIS A 142 -8.75 -12.72 -12.70
CA HIS A 142 -8.19 -12.92 -11.37
C HIS A 142 -6.79 -12.32 -11.23
N MET A 143 -6.61 -11.43 -10.26
CA MET A 143 -5.34 -10.86 -9.86
C MET A 143 -4.93 -11.40 -8.48
N GLU A 144 -3.98 -12.32 -8.45
CA GLU A 144 -3.56 -13.01 -7.23
C GLU A 144 -2.89 -12.07 -6.22
N THR A 145 -2.03 -11.18 -6.69
CA THR A 145 -1.34 -10.18 -5.86
C THR A 145 -1.95 -8.82 -6.13
N LEU A 146 -2.42 -8.12 -5.08
CA LEU A 146 -2.95 -6.76 -5.23
C LEU A 146 -2.00 -5.90 -6.06
N ALA A 147 -2.55 -5.26 -7.08
CA ALA A 147 -1.81 -4.39 -7.98
C ALA A 147 -2.51 -3.04 -8.15
N ILE A 148 -1.71 -1.98 -8.18
CA ILE A 148 -2.14 -0.64 -8.58
C ILE A 148 -1.34 -0.28 -9.82
N TYR A 149 -2.04 0.15 -10.89
CA TYR A 149 -1.44 0.41 -12.19
C TYR A 149 -2.29 1.39 -13.03
N PHE A 150 -1.72 1.88 -14.12
CA PHE A 150 -2.35 2.84 -15.03
C PHE A 150 -2.56 2.19 -16.41
N PRO A 151 -3.71 1.54 -16.67
CA PRO A 151 -3.97 0.87 -17.94
C PRO A 151 -4.26 1.85 -19.09
N ILE A 152 -4.67 3.07 -18.78
CA ILE A 152 -4.98 4.11 -19.75
C ILE A 152 -4.24 5.38 -19.33
N VAL A 153 -3.44 5.92 -20.23
CA VAL A 153 -2.74 7.18 -20.06
C VAL A 153 -2.88 7.98 -21.34
N LEU A 154 -3.53 9.12 -21.24
CA LEU A 154 -3.71 10.10 -22.32
C LEU A 154 -2.80 11.30 -22.05
N ARG A 155 -2.91 12.36 -22.86
CA ARG A 155 -2.08 13.54 -22.71
C ARG A 155 -2.21 14.22 -21.35
N ASP A 156 -3.43 14.37 -20.85
CA ASP A 156 -3.78 15.09 -19.63
C ASP A 156 -4.73 14.31 -18.71
N GLU A 157 -4.95 13.04 -19.01
CA GLU A 157 -5.82 12.15 -18.24
C GLU A 157 -5.19 10.75 -18.11
N ALA A 158 -5.43 10.10 -16.99
CA ALA A 158 -5.10 8.69 -16.78
C ALA A 158 -6.18 8.00 -15.96
N THR A 159 -6.32 6.69 -16.16
CA THR A 159 -7.10 5.84 -15.28
C THR A 159 -6.14 5.02 -14.42
N MET A 160 -6.17 5.24 -13.11
CA MET A 160 -5.53 4.36 -12.14
C MET A 160 -6.49 3.23 -11.79
N ARG A 161 -5.99 2.00 -11.71
CA ARG A 161 -6.77 0.84 -11.24
C ARG A 161 -6.17 0.25 -9.98
N ILE A 162 -7.02 -0.01 -8.99
CA ILE A 162 -6.72 -0.84 -7.83
C ILE A 162 -7.36 -2.20 -8.10
N HIS A 163 -6.55 -3.25 -8.26
CA HIS A 163 -7.01 -4.55 -8.73
C HIS A 163 -6.59 -5.67 -7.76
N TRP A 164 -7.55 -6.44 -7.27
CA TRP A 164 -7.31 -7.63 -6.47
C TRP A 164 -8.43 -8.65 -6.64
N GLY A 165 -8.06 -9.93 -6.77
CA GLY A 165 -9.02 -10.96 -7.16
C GLY A 165 -9.69 -10.63 -8.50
N GLU A 166 -10.98 -10.72 -8.56
CA GLU A 166 -11.79 -10.48 -9.76
C GLU A 166 -12.44 -9.08 -9.78
N ARG A 167 -11.91 -8.14 -9.01
CA ARG A 167 -12.41 -6.76 -8.90
C ARG A 167 -11.33 -5.76 -9.20
N ALA A 168 -11.62 -4.83 -10.10
CA ALA A 168 -10.81 -3.65 -10.37
C ALA A 168 -11.62 -2.38 -10.07
N VAL A 169 -11.03 -1.46 -9.34
CA VAL A 169 -11.61 -0.14 -9.01
C VAL A 169 -10.91 0.89 -9.89
N PRO A 170 -11.54 1.38 -10.96
CA PRO A 170 -10.98 2.42 -11.80
C PRO A 170 -11.14 3.78 -11.13
N ILE A 171 -10.13 4.61 -11.18
CA ILE A 171 -10.13 5.98 -10.68
C ILE A 171 -9.55 6.88 -11.77
N ARG A 172 -10.36 7.81 -12.27
CA ARG A 172 -9.93 8.77 -13.28
C ARG A 172 -9.20 9.93 -12.65
N LEU A 173 -8.04 10.26 -13.21
CA LEU A 173 -7.16 11.34 -12.80
C LEU A 173 -6.97 12.28 -13.99
N THR A 174 -7.25 13.56 -13.83
CA THR A 174 -7.00 14.58 -14.86
C THR A 174 -5.97 15.58 -14.32
N ALA A 175 -4.89 15.75 -15.05
CA ALA A 175 -3.87 16.75 -14.77
C ALA A 175 -4.18 18.00 -15.62
N PRO A 176 -4.63 19.11 -15.03
CA PRO A 176 -4.97 20.29 -15.80
C PRO A 176 -3.75 20.79 -16.58
N TYR A 177 -3.80 20.71 -17.91
CA TYR A 177 -2.81 21.28 -18.78
C TYR A 177 -3.12 22.76 -19.01
N ARG A 178 -2.26 23.64 -18.53
CA ARG A 178 -2.27 25.05 -18.89
C ARG A 178 -1.11 25.30 -19.83
N PRO A 179 -1.35 25.47 -21.15
CA PRO A 179 -0.29 25.95 -22.03
C PRO A 179 0.13 27.33 -21.56
N GLY A 180 1.43 27.54 -21.35
CA GLY A 180 2.02 28.84 -21.06
C GLY A 180 1.92 29.77 -22.24
#